data_5e1f71d9395b928f3da36c13f04bf877
#
_entry.id   5e1f71d9395b928f3da36c13f04bf877
#
_cell.length_a   1.000
_cell.length_b   1.000
_cell.length_c   1.000
_cell.angle_alpha   90.00
_cell.angle_beta   90.00
_cell.angle_gamma   90.00
#
_symmetry.space_group_name_H-M   'P 1'
#
loop_
_entity.id
_entity.type
_entity.pdbx_description
1 polymer ?
#
loop_
_entity_poly.entity_id
_entity_poly.type
_entity_poly.pdbx_seq_one_letter_code
_entity_poly.pdbx_strand_id
1 'polypeptide(L)'
;MSEPIEDHPGRILSGRYELVEPLGKGGMAVVWRGVMHGADGFRRAVAIKRIDPSCRGFLEVLEMFVEEARVGGQLQHPNIVQVYDFGADESGERYLVTELVRGPHLGQWLESFRASNTLPPWELVTAIGVEVLRALDAAHFHTDSSGRGSPILHRDVTPGNILLDVSGVVKLADFGLARATDRGQITRPNTVKGKLSYLAPESLQGGPPSVATDLFSLGIVLWEALTGKRLFAAERDIDVVELVKHCRIPMLSRERPSLPLGLCATVHRALERDPLRRFSSARSMLESMTEVLRVLPRSVDSVALAAAIRNVPLPKP
;
A
#
# COMPACT_ATOMS: atom_id res chain seq x y z
N MET A 1 4.31 -24.05 28.84
CA MET A 1 4.06 -23.23 27.65
C MET A 1 2.85 -23.86 26.97
N SER A 2 1.71 -23.19 26.97
CA SER A 2 0.51 -23.66 26.25
C SER A 2 0.80 -23.69 24.74
N GLU A 3 0.36 -24.74 24.05
CA GLU A 3 0.43 -24.80 22.58
C GLU A 3 -0.19 -23.55 21.98
N PRO A 4 0.42 -22.99 20.92
CA PRO A 4 -0.16 -21.83 20.24
C PRO A 4 -1.52 -22.21 19.67
N ILE A 5 -2.55 -21.52 20.12
CA ILE A 5 -3.91 -21.74 19.64
C ILE A 5 -3.98 -21.29 18.18
N GLU A 6 -4.37 -22.19 17.27
CA GLU A 6 -4.54 -21.86 15.85
C GLU A 6 -5.70 -20.90 15.62
N ASP A 7 -5.51 -19.96 14.67
CA ASP A 7 -6.57 -19.08 14.23
C ASP A 7 -7.52 -19.83 13.29
N HIS A 8 -8.82 -19.77 13.59
CA HIS A 8 -9.88 -20.42 12.82
C HIS A 8 -11.16 -19.54 12.81
N PRO A 9 -12.07 -19.72 11.85
CA PRO A 9 -13.36 -19.04 11.86
C PRO A 9 -14.12 -19.29 13.17
N GLY A 10 -14.72 -18.23 13.73
CA GLY A 10 -15.45 -18.26 15.00
C GLY A 10 -14.59 -18.06 16.26
N ARG A 11 -13.23 -18.04 16.14
CA ARG A 11 -12.35 -17.69 17.27
C ARG A 11 -12.58 -16.24 17.68
N ILE A 12 -12.75 -15.99 18.99
CA ILE A 12 -12.89 -14.66 19.57
C ILE A 12 -11.59 -14.29 20.28
N LEU A 13 -10.99 -13.17 19.90
CA LEU A 13 -9.79 -12.61 20.52
C LEU A 13 -10.19 -11.59 21.58
N SER A 14 -9.60 -11.71 22.77
CA SER A 14 -9.83 -10.81 23.92
C SER A 14 -11.33 -10.57 24.22
N GLY A 15 -12.16 -11.57 24.00
CA GLY A 15 -13.61 -11.48 24.23
C GLY A 15 -14.36 -10.49 23.32
N ARG A 16 -13.71 -9.91 22.31
CA ARG A 16 -14.25 -8.78 21.55
C ARG A 16 -14.17 -8.92 20.02
N TYR A 17 -13.16 -9.58 19.49
CA TYR A 17 -12.91 -9.63 18.05
C TYR A 17 -13.05 -11.05 17.52
N GLU A 18 -14.12 -11.33 16.77
CA GLU A 18 -14.39 -12.61 16.14
C GLU A 18 -13.69 -12.70 14.78
N LEU A 19 -12.90 -13.75 14.54
CA LEU A 19 -12.34 -14.10 13.25
C LEU A 19 -13.42 -14.80 12.41
N VAL A 20 -13.68 -14.30 11.18
CA VAL A 20 -14.74 -14.85 10.33
C VAL A 20 -14.16 -15.67 9.17
N GLU A 21 -13.30 -15.08 8.37
CA GLU A 21 -12.63 -15.75 7.25
C GLU A 21 -11.32 -15.03 6.91
N PRO A 22 -10.30 -15.73 6.40
CA PRO A 22 -9.09 -15.08 5.94
C PRO A 22 -9.38 -14.27 4.67
N LEU A 23 -8.88 -13.03 4.59
CA LEU A 23 -8.94 -12.17 3.41
C LEU A 23 -7.70 -12.30 2.54
N GLY A 24 -6.56 -12.63 3.17
CA GLY A 24 -5.31 -12.78 2.47
C GLY A 24 -4.17 -13.14 3.42
N LYS A 25 -3.14 -13.74 2.83
CA LYS A 25 -1.91 -14.10 3.51
C LYS A 25 -0.74 -13.33 2.87
N GLY A 26 -0.07 -12.51 3.68
CA GLY A 26 1.19 -11.85 3.29
C GLY A 26 2.40 -12.65 3.76
N GLY A 27 3.59 -12.10 3.51
CA GLY A 27 4.84 -12.76 3.90
C GLY A 27 5.06 -12.96 5.40
N MET A 28 4.41 -12.13 6.24
CA MET A 28 4.61 -12.13 7.71
C MET A 28 3.31 -12.15 8.50
N ALA A 29 2.17 -11.96 7.86
CA ALA A 29 0.88 -11.82 8.52
C ALA A 29 -0.27 -12.40 7.69
N VAL A 30 -1.32 -12.82 8.38
CA VAL A 30 -2.61 -13.18 7.81
C VAL A 30 -3.61 -12.10 8.20
N VAL A 31 -4.37 -11.62 7.22
CA VAL A 31 -5.45 -10.65 7.44
C VAL A 31 -6.78 -11.39 7.39
N TRP A 32 -7.59 -11.20 8.43
CA TRP A 32 -8.90 -11.80 8.58
C TRP A 32 -9.99 -10.74 8.42
N ARG A 33 -11.08 -11.09 7.77
CA ARG A 33 -12.35 -10.43 8.01
C ARG A 33 -12.84 -10.82 9.39
N GLY A 34 -13.16 -9.82 10.21
CA GLY A 34 -13.63 -10.04 11.56
C GLY A 34 -14.85 -9.21 11.90
N VAL A 35 -15.39 -9.46 13.08
CA VAL A 35 -16.47 -8.70 13.69
C VAL A 35 -16.01 -8.22 15.05
N MET A 36 -16.04 -6.92 15.26
CA MET A 36 -15.91 -6.31 16.56
C MET A 36 -17.28 -6.34 17.26
N HIS A 37 -17.34 -6.97 18.42
CA HIS A 37 -18.50 -6.98 19.29
C HIS A 37 -18.41 -5.87 20.33
N GLY A 38 -19.51 -5.18 20.58
CA GLY A 38 -19.66 -4.16 21.61
C GLY A 38 -20.86 -4.44 22.51
N ALA A 39 -21.15 -3.49 23.41
CA ALA A 39 -22.31 -3.58 24.29
C ALA A 39 -23.64 -3.60 23.50
N ASP A 40 -24.68 -4.11 24.12
CA ASP A 40 -26.07 -4.09 23.62
C ASP A 40 -26.24 -4.64 22.19
N GLY A 41 -25.42 -5.63 21.81
CA GLY A 41 -25.50 -6.26 20.49
C GLY A 41 -24.84 -5.44 19.38
N PHE A 42 -24.08 -4.39 19.69
CA PHE A 42 -23.31 -3.64 18.68
C PHE A 42 -22.32 -4.56 17.97
N ARG A 43 -22.35 -4.54 16.64
CA ARG A 43 -21.44 -5.32 15.78
C ARG A 43 -20.91 -4.43 14.67
N ARG A 44 -19.59 -4.51 14.43
CA ARG A 44 -18.93 -3.79 13.34
C ARG A 44 -17.95 -4.71 12.61
N ALA A 45 -18.06 -4.73 11.29
CA ALA A 45 -17.09 -5.43 10.46
C ALA A 45 -15.72 -4.72 10.53
N VAL A 46 -14.66 -5.50 10.69
CA VAL A 46 -13.26 -5.02 10.81
C VAL A 46 -12.33 -5.94 10.04
N ALA A 47 -11.12 -5.46 9.74
CA ALA A 47 -10.01 -6.31 9.35
C ALA A 47 -9.12 -6.57 10.58
N ILE A 48 -8.68 -7.82 10.75
CA ILE A 48 -7.85 -8.24 11.87
C ILE A 48 -6.58 -8.86 11.31
N LYS A 49 -5.45 -8.18 11.50
CA LYS A 49 -4.14 -8.66 11.06
C LYS A 49 -3.48 -9.44 12.19
N ARG A 50 -2.96 -10.62 11.89
CA ARG A 50 -2.29 -11.54 12.82
C ARG A 50 -0.92 -11.90 12.27
N ILE A 51 0.08 -12.07 13.12
CA ILE A 51 1.40 -12.59 12.68
C ILE A 51 1.21 -14.04 12.22
N ASP A 52 1.74 -14.36 11.03
CA ASP A 52 1.69 -15.73 10.50
C ASP A 52 2.38 -16.71 11.48
N PRO A 53 1.79 -17.87 11.74
CA PRO A 53 2.37 -18.87 12.64
C PRO A 53 3.85 -19.23 12.33
N SER A 54 4.20 -19.27 11.04
CA SER A 54 5.59 -19.52 10.60
C SER A 54 6.58 -18.40 10.95
N CYS A 55 6.06 -17.22 11.27
CA CYS A 55 6.85 -16.03 11.63
C CYS A 55 6.82 -15.72 13.12
N ARG A 56 6.06 -16.48 13.91
CA ARG A 56 6.04 -16.36 15.38
C ARG A 56 7.43 -16.67 15.96
N GLY A 57 7.83 -15.90 16.95
CA GLY A 57 9.15 -16.04 17.59
C GLY A 57 10.28 -15.26 16.92
N PHE A 58 10.08 -14.67 15.74
CA PHE A 58 11.04 -13.73 15.18
C PHE A 58 10.81 -12.33 15.75
N LEU A 59 11.73 -11.87 16.58
CA LEU A 59 11.63 -10.60 17.29
C LEU A 59 11.47 -9.42 16.33
N GLU A 60 12.15 -9.46 15.19
CA GLU A 60 12.09 -8.41 14.17
C GLU A 60 10.68 -8.29 13.54
N VAL A 61 9.98 -9.43 13.38
CA VAL A 61 8.60 -9.43 12.86
C VAL A 61 7.67 -8.80 13.87
N LEU A 62 7.84 -9.11 15.15
CA LEU A 62 7.08 -8.52 16.24
C LEU A 62 7.34 -7.00 16.33
N GLU A 63 8.60 -6.56 16.29
CA GLU A 63 8.96 -5.14 16.28
C GLU A 63 8.32 -4.38 15.12
N MET A 64 8.33 -4.96 13.91
CA MET A 64 7.69 -4.38 12.73
C MET A 64 6.17 -4.25 12.92
N PHE A 65 5.53 -5.28 13.45
CA PHE A 65 4.10 -5.33 13.68
C PHE A 65 3.66 -4.30 14.73
N VAL A 66 4.44 -4.13 15.80
CA VAL A 66 4.22 -3.09 16.83
C VAL A 66 4.43 -1.69 16.26
N GLU A 67 5.46 -1.49 15.45
CA GLU A 67 5.72 -0.19 14.83
C GLU A 67 4.62 0.20 13.83
N GLU A 68 4.13 -0.76 13.03
CA GLU A 68 2.98 -0.54 12.13
C GLU A 68 1.74 -0.07 12.92
N ALA A 69 1.43 -0.75 14.02
CA ALA A 69 0.31 -0.37 14.87
C ALA A 69 0.50 1.04 15.48
N ARG A 70 1.73 1.34 15.96
CA ARG A 70 2.07 2.62 16.56
C ARG A 70 1.99 3.77 15.57
N VAL A 71 2.51 3.59 14.36
CA VAL A 71 2.51 4.59 13.29
C VAL A 71 1.10 4.77 12.73
N GLY A 72 0.42 3.67 12.39
CA GLY A 72 -0.94 3.71 11.87
C GLY A 72 -1.96 4.33 12.84
N GLY A 73 -1.77 4.12 14.16
CA GLY A 73 -2.60 4.72 15.20
C GLY A 73 -2.47 6.25 15.32
N GLN A 74 -1.41 6.86 14.79
CA GLN A 74 -1.21 8.31 14.77
C GLN A 74 -1.85 8.99 13.55
N LEU A 75 -2.22 8.22 12.52
CA LEU A 75 -2.73 8.75 11.27
C LEU A 75 -4.25 8.67 11.20
N GLN A 76 -4.89 9.79 10.88
CA GLN A 76 -6.32 9.86 10.63
C GLN A 76 -6.58 10.65 9.34
N HIS A 77 -6.94 9.94 8.28
CA HIS A 77 -7.20 10.56 6.98
C HIS A 77 -8.15 9.67 6.15
N PRO A 78 -9.07 10.22 5.34
CA PRO A 78 -10.00 9.42 4.54
C PRO A 78 -9.31 8.43 3.58
N ASN A 79 -8.12 8.74 3.10
CA ASN A 79 -7.35 7.89 2.19
C ASN A 79 -6.28 7.04 2.90
N ILE A 80 -6.29 6.94 4.22
CA ILE A 80 -5.41 6.05 5.01
C ILE A 80 -6.29 5.03 5.71
N VAL A 81 -5.88 3.76 5.74
CA VAL A 81 -6.57 2.71 6.49
C VAL A 81 -6.50 3.04 7.97
N GLN A 82 -7.67 3.20 8.60
CA GLN A 82 -7.77 3.58 10.00
C GLN A 82 -7.46 2.40 10.92
N VAL A 83 -6.53 2.56 11.82
CA VAL A 83 -6.29 1.65 12.95
C VAL A 83 -7.33 1.92 14.04
N TYR A 84 -7.98 0.85 14.53
CA TYR A 84 -8.98 0.93 15.59
C TYR A 84 -8.45 0.43 16.92
N ASP A 85 -7.63 -0.63 16.90
CA ASP A 85 -7.12 -1.23 18.14
C ASP A 85 -5.86 -2.05 17.87
N PHE A 86 -5.07 -2.26 18.91
CA PHE A 86 -3.90 -3.12 18.90
C PHE A 86 -3.82 -3.84 20.25
N GLY A 87 -3.75 -5.17 20.24
CA GLY A 87 -3.80 -5.95 21.46
C GLY A 87 -3.02 -7.25 21.39
N ALA A 88 -3.23 -8.05 22.43
CA ALA A 88 -2.77 -9.43 22.51
C ALA A 88 -3.95 -10.31 22.91
N ASP A 89 -4.03 -11.51 22.35
CA ASP A 89 -4.98 -12.51 22.77
C ASP A 89 -4.56 -13.22 24.06
N GLU A 90 -5.34 -14.20 24.50
CA GLU A 90 -5.13 -14.96 25.73
C GLU A 90 -3.83 -15.77 25.71
N SER A 91 -3.26 -16.05 24.53
CA SER A 91 -1.96 -16.71 24.34
C SER A 91 -0.79 -15.71 24.31
N GLY A 92 -1.06 -14.40 24.35
CA GLY A 92 -0.06 -13.34 24.22
C GLY A 92 0.28 -12.97 22.77
N GLU A 93 -0.36 -13.60 21.79
CA GLU A 93 -0.14 -13.30 20.37
C GLU A 93 -0.80 -11.99 19.97
N ARG A 94 -0.05 -11.12 19.28
CA ARG A 94 -0.48 -9.78 18.88
C ARG A 94 -1.50 -9.80 17.76
N TYR A 95 -2.43 -8.85 17.80
CA TYR A 95 -3.35 -8.55 16.71
C TYR A 95 -3.48 -7.04 16.50
N LEU A 96 -3.70 -6.66 15.26
CA LEU A 96 -3.98 -5.28 14.84
C LEU A 96 -5.37 -5.24 14.21
N VAL A 97 -6.24 -4.37 14.70
CA VAL A 97 -7.61 -4.19 14.19
C VAL A 97 -7.69 -2.89 13.41
N THR A 98 -8.14 -2.99 12.18
CA THR A 98 -8.30 -1.84 11.30
C THR A 98 -9.70 -1.76 10.71
N GLU A 99 -10.02 -0.67 10.05
CA GLU A 99 -11.21 -0.63 9.21
C GLU A 99 -11.14 -1.72 8.12
N LEU A 100 -12.30 -2.28 7.80
CA LEU A 100 -12.45 -3.22 6.70
C LEU A 100 -12.71 -2.44 5.40
N VAL A 101 -11.76 -2.46 4.47
CA VAL A 101 -11.94 -1.95 3.12
C VAL A 101 -12.53 -3.07 2.26
N ARG A 102 -13.72 -2.85 1.71
CA ARG A 102 -14.45 -3.86 0.94
C ARG A 102 -14.15 -3.72 -0.54
N GLY A 103 -13.22 -4.49 -1.05
CA GLY A 103 -12.83 -4.47 -2.45
C GLY A 103 -11.43 -5.02 -2.68
N PRO A 104 -10.95 -5.03 -3.93
CA PRO A 104 -9.63 -5.50 -4.26
C PRO A 104 -8.53 -4.50 -3.85
N HIS A 105 -7.31 -4.96 -3.68
CA HIS A 105 -6.17 -4.05 -3.78
C HIS A 105 -5.86 -3.73 -5.25
N LEU A 106 -5.11 -2.64 -5.51
CA LEU A 106 -4.80 -2.17 -6.86
C LEU A 106 -4.16 -3.27 -7.73
N GLY A 107 -3.29 -4.11 -7.15
CA GLY A 107 -2.67 -5.21 -7.89
C GLY A 107 -3.69 -6.20 -8.45
N GLN A 108 -4.71 -6.59 -7.69
CA GLN A 108 -5.80 -7.47 -8.13
C GLN A 108 -6.66 -6.78 -9.20
N TRP A 109 -6.94 -5.50 -9.01
CA TRP A 109 -7.69 -4.70 -9.99
C TRP A 109 -6.95 -4.63 -11.33
N LEU A 110 -5.64 -4.39 -11.31
CA LEU A 110 -4.80 -4.39 -12.52
C LEU A 110 -4.71 -5.77 -13.20
N GLU A 111 -4.69 -6.84 -12.40
CA GLU A 111 -4.66 -8.21 -12.94
C GLU A 111 -5.92 -8.54 -13.73
N SER A 112 -7.09 -8.01 -13.37
CA SER A 112 -8.33 -8.22 -14.15
C SER A 112 -8.24 -7.64 -15.55
N PHE A 113 -7.55 -6.52 -15.75
CA PHE A 113 -7.28 -5.95 -17.07
C PHE A 113 -6.26 -6.78 -17.85
N ARG A 114 -5.21 -7.27 -17.19
CA ARG A 114 -4.23 -8.17 -17.82
C ARG A 114 -4.89 -9.46 -18.30
N ALA A 115 -5.74 -10.07 -17.48
CA ALA A 115 -6.48 -11.28 -17.83
C ALA A 115 -7.39 -11.07 -19.06
N SER A 116 -7.88 -9.86 -19.27
CA SER A 116 -8.72 -9.47 -20.42
C SER A 116 -7.91 -8.89 -21.57
N ASN A 117 -6.56 -8.90 -21.49
CA ASN A 117 -5.66 -8.26 -22.45
C ASN A 117 -6.03 -6.80 -22.78
N THR A 118 -6.44 -6.05 -21.74
CA THR A 118 -6.82 -4.64 -21.84
C THR A 118 -5.99 -3.80 -20.88
N LEU A 119 -6.08 -2.48 -21.01
CA LEU A 119 -5.46 -1.53 -20.06
C LEU A 119 -6.56 -0.78 -19.30
N PRO A 120 -6.35 -0.47 -18.03
CA PRO A 120 -7.29 0.37 -17.31
C PRO A 120 -7.36 1.77 -17.95
N PRO A 121 -8.52 2.45 -17.88
CA PRO A 121 -8.62 3.85 -18.26
C PRO A 121 -7.61 4.68 -17.48
N TRP A 122 -6.80 5.47 -18.20
CA TRP A 122 -5.72 6.25 -17.58
C TRP A 122 -6.26 7.29 -16.60
N GLU A 123 -7.47 7.76 -16.83
CA GLU A 123 -8.20 8.71 -15.99
C GLU A 123 -8.43 8.12 -14.59
N LEU A 124 -8.84 6.84 -14.51
CA LEU A 124 -9.04 6.13 -13.24
C LEU A 124 -7.71 5.88 -12.53
N VAL A 125 -6.67 5.48 -13.26
CA VAL A 125 -5.31 5.31 -12.70
C VAL A 125 -4.81 6.64 -12.13
N THR A 126 -5.03 7.76 -12.84
CA THR A 126 -4.64 9.09 -12.37
C THR A 126 -5.41 9.48 -11.12
N ALA A 127 -6.73 9.22 -11.08
CA ALA A 127 -7.56 9.50 -9.90
C ALA A 127 -7.13 8.66 -8.68
N ILE A 128 -6.82 7.38 -8.86
CA ILE A 128 -6.26 6.54 -7.79
C ILE A 128 -4.94 7.14 -7.29
N GLY A 129 -4.04 7.55 -8.18
CA GLY A 129 -2.78 8.20 -7.81
C GLY A 129 -2.97 9.50 -7.03
N VAL A 130 -3.98 10.30 -7.38
CA VAL A 130 -4.36 11.52 -6.65
C VAL A 130 -4.77 11.20 -5.21
N GLU A 131 -5.61 10.17 -5.00
CA GLU A 131 -6.04 9.77 -3.65
C GLU A 131 -4.88 9.20 -2.82
N VAL A 132 -3.96 8.43 -3.43
CA VAL A 132 -2.74 7.96 -2.74
C VAL A 132 -1.83 9.14 -2.36
N LEU A 133 -1.69 10.15 -3.23
CA LEU A 133 -0.90 11.36 -2.92
C LEU A 133 -1.51 12.17 -1.79
N ARG A 134 -2.84 12.23 -1.64
CA ARG A 134 -3.51 12.83 -0.47
C ARG A 134 -3.14 12.11 0.83
N ALA A 135 -3.11 10.77 0.79
CA ALA A 135 -2.68 9.96 1.94
C ALA A 135 -1.21 10.24 2.31
N LEU A 136 -0.32 10.25 1.30
CA LEU A 136 1.10 10.52 1.51
C LEU A 136 1.34 11.96 1.99
N ASP A 137 0.63 12.96 1.44
CA ASP A 137 0.74 14.36 1.88
C ASP A 137 0.35 14.50 3.36
N ALA A 138 -0.76 13.88 3.78
CA ALA A 138 -1.19 13.89 5.18
C ALA A 138 -0.17 13.23 6.11
N ALA A 139 0.46 12.12 5.70
CA ALA A 139 1.47 11.44 6.49
C ALA A 139 2.80 12.23 6.53
N HIS A 140 3.24 12.76 5.42
CA HIS A 140 4.49 13.53 5.32
C HIS A 140 4.43 14.86 6.11
N PHE A 141 3.23 15.47 6.25
CA PHE A 141 3.01 16.69 7.04
C PHE A 141 2.43 16.43 8.43
N HIS A 142 2.51 15.17 8.89
CA HIS A 142 2.04 14.82 10.23
C HIS A 142 2.74 15.64 11.32
N THR A 143 1.97 16.02 12.34
CA THR A 143 2.46 16.70 13.55
C THR A 143 2.15 15.86 14.78
N ASP A 144 3.07 15.83 15.75
CA ASP A 144 2.85 15.15 17.02
C ASP A 144 1.81 15.90 17.90
N SER A 145 1.47 15.32 19.05
CA SER A 145 0.53 15.91 20.00
C SER A 145 0.97 17.26 20.59
N SER A 146 2.25 17.62 20.42
CA SER A 146 2.78 18.94 20.82
C SER A 146 2.75 19.97 19.67
N GLY A 147 2.24 19.60 18.49
CA GLY A 147 2.19 20.44 17.29
C GLY A 147 3.53 20.55 16.55
N ARG A 148 4.55 19.74 16.92
CA ARG A 148 5.81 19.71 16.21
C ARG A 148 5.73 18.79 15.01
N GLY A 149 6.35 19.17 13.89
CA GLY A 149 6.45 18.33 12.72
C GLY A 149 7.08 16.97 13.04
N SER A 150 6.36 15.91 12.73
CA SER A 150 6.80 14.52 12.92
C SER A 150 6.45 13.72 11.66
N PRO A 151 7.15 13.96 10.52
CA PRO A 151 6.82 13.34 9.24
C PRO A 151 6.82 11.83 9.32
N ILE A 152 5.78 11.20 8.79
CA ILE A 152 5.64 9.75 8.68
C ILE A 152 5.81 9.37 7.21
N LEU A 153 6.85 8.57 6.93
CA LEU A 153 7.11 8.02 5.60
C LEU A 153 6.46 6.63 5.49
N HIS A 154 5.91 6.33 4.32
CA HIS A 154 5.24 5.03 4.09
C HIS A 154 6.25 3.90 3.87
N ARG A 155 7.25 4.11 3.02
CA ARG A 155 8.40 3.22 2.72
C ARG A 155 8.05 1.91 1.98
N ASP A 156 6.77 1.61 1.78
CA ASP A 156 6.28 0.38 1.11
C ASP A 156 5.07 0.69 0.20
N VAL A 157 5.16 1.73 -0.64
CA VAL A 157 4.10 2.05 -1.61
C VAL A 157 4.12 1.02 -2.73
N THR A 158 3.19 0.08 -2.71
CA THR A 158 3.04 -1.01 -3.68
C THR A 158 1.58 -1.18 -4.09
N PRO A 159 1.28 -1.83 -5.22
CA PRO A 159 -0.11 -2.08 -5.60
C PRO A 159 -0.89 -2.94 -4.58
N GLY A 160 -0.20 -3.73 -3.75
CA GLY A 160 -0.82 -4.54 -2.69
C GLY A 160 -1.32 -3.70 -1.51
N ASN A 161 -0.67 -2.55 -1.25
CA ASN A 161 -0.99 -1.68 -0.14
C ASN A 161 -1.97 -0.53 -0.52
N ILE A 162 -2.42 -0.46 -1.77
CA ILE A 162 -3.45 0.48 -2.24
C ILE A 162 -4.76 -0.28 -2.36
N LEU A 163 -5.68 -0.04 -1.42
CA LEU A 163 -6.96 -0.71 -1.33
C LEU A 163 -8.06 0.12 -2.02
N LEU A 164 -8.91 -0.54 -2.78
CA LEU A 164 -9.97 0.08 -3.57
C LEU A 164 -11.33 -0.34 -3.00
N ASP A 165 -11.98 0.52 -2.21
CA ASP A 165 -13.31 0.22 -1.66
C ASP A 165 -14.38 0.23 -2.76
N VAL A 166 -15.36 -0.66 -2.67
CA VAL A 166 -16.51 -0.73 -3.62
C VAL A 166 -17.36 0.54 -3.65
N SER A 167 -17.19 1.44 -2.69
CA SER A 167 -17.77 2.80 -2.71
C SER A 167 -16.97 3.79 -3.55
N GLY A 168 -15.80 3.39 -4.08
CA GLY A 168 -14.92 4.25 -4.86
C GLY A 168 -13.90 5.03 -4.04
N VAL A 169 -13.79 4.75 -2.75
CA VAL A 169 -12.75 5.33 -1.89
C VAL A 169 -11.45 4.54 -2.06
N VAL A 170 -10.35 5.25 -2.24
CA VAL A 170 -9.00 4.66 -2.30
C VAL A 170 -8.31 4.85 -0.96
N LYS A 171 -7.71 3.80 -0.42
CA LYS A 171 -7.04 3.83 0.88
C LYS A 171 -5.64 3.23 0.82
N LEU A 172 -4.69 3.90 1.40
CA LEU A 172 -3.31 3.42 1.57
C LEU A 172 -3.19 2.70 2.92
N ALA A 173 -2.69 1.46 2.90
CA ALA A 173 -2.55 0.57 4.05
C ALA A 173 -1.08 0.34 4.41
N ASP A 174 -0.83 -0.24 5.58
CA ASP A 174 0.47 -0.77 6.02
C ASP A 174 1.58 0.29 6.13
N PHE A 175 1.30 1.40 6.84
CA PHE A 175 2.32 2.40 7.20
C PHE A 175 3.32 1.82 8.21
N GLY A 176 4.61 2.09 8.03
CA GLY A 176 5.66 1.82 9.02
C GLY A 176 6.42 0.50 8.91
N LEU A 177 6.04 -0.42 8.00
CA LEU A 177 6.65 -1.75 7.87
C LEU A 177 8.15 -1.77 7.54
N ALA A 178 8.73 -0.69 7.03
CA ALA A 178 10.08 -0.71 6.47
C ALA A 178 11.21 -0.31 7.45
N ARG A 179 10.93 -0.01 8.74
CA ARG A 179 12.00 0.35 9.70
C ARG A 179 12.98 -0.79 10.00
N ALA A 180 12.57 -2.05 9.85
CA ALA A 180 13.46 -3.20 10.06
C ALA A 180 14.41 -3.44 8.88
N THR A 181 14.07 -3.00 7.66
CA THR A 181 14.98 -3.07 6.51
C THR A 181 16.13 -2.07 6.59
N ASP A 182 16.00 -0.98 7.35
CA ASP A 182 17.07 0.00 7.60
C ASP A 182 18.27 -0.59 8.35
N ARG A 183 18.13 -1.78 8.98
CA ARG A 183 19.20 -2.46 9.72
C ARG A 183 19.98 -3.52 8.92
N GLY A 184 19.97 -3.45 7.60
CA GLY A 184 20.88 -4.23 6.75
C GLY A 184 20.50 -5.69 6.51
N GLN A 185 19.26 -6.12 6.77
CA GLN A 185 18.82 -7.49 6.52
C GLN A 185 17.85 -7.60 5.32
N ILE A 186 18.41 -7.45 4.12
CA ILE A 186 17.70 -7.75 2.83
C ILE A 186 17.57 -9.28 2.60
N THR A 187 17.88 -10.13 3.60
CA THR A 187 18.20 -11.54 3.37
C THR A 187 17.19 -12.54 3.91
N ARG A 188 15.88 -12.37 3.72
CA ARG A 188 14.95 -13.51 3.87
C ARG A 188 14.32 -13.88 2.52
N PRO A 189 14.55 -15.14 2.03
CA PRO A 189 14.24 -15.53 0.65
C PRO A 189 12.78 -15.44 0.22
N ASN A 190 11.80 -15.41 1.13
CA ASN A 190 10.37 -15.42 0.78
C ASN A 190 9.58 -14.13 1.06
N THR A 191 10.13 -13.18 1.81
CA THR A 191 9.41 -11.94 2.20
C THR A 191 9.70 -10.78 1.24
N VAL A 192 10.78 -10.86 0.47
CA VAL A 192 11.32 -9.76 -0.35
C VAL A 192 10.92 -9.89 -1.83
N LYS A 193 10.51 -11.09 -2.28
CA LYS A 193 10.19 -11.33 -3.69
C LYS A 193 9.03 -10.44 -4.15
N GLY A 194 9.34 -9.48 -5.02
CA GLY A 194 8.37 -8.49 -5.54
C GLY A 194 8.41 -7.09 -4.90
N LYS A 195 8.90 -6.93 -3.64
CA LYS A 195 9.04 -5.60 -3.02
C LYS A 195 10.26 -4.83 -3.55
N LEU A 196 11.35 -5.53 -3.89
CA LEU A 196 12.56 -4.93 -4.45
C LEU A 196 12.30 -4.10 -5.70
N SER A 197 11.31 -4.51 -6.51
CA SER A 197 10.92 -3.80 -7.72
C SER A 197 10.31 -2.40 -7.49
N TYR A 198 9.92 -2.08 -6.26
CA TYR A 198 9.33 -0.78 -5.89
C TYR A 198 10.26 0.12 -5.08
N LEU A 199 11.48 -0.37 -4.76
CA LEU A 199 12.46 0.44 -4.02
C LEU A 199 13.05 1.54 -4.90
N ALA A 200 13.37 2.67 -4.28
CA ALA A 200 14.12 3.74 -4.94
C ALA A 200 15.61 3.37 -5.06
N PRO A 201 16.33 3.83 -6.11
CA PRO A 201 17.74 3.52 -6.32
C PRO A 201 18.64 3.85 -5.12
N GLU A 202 18.39 4.99 -4.46
CA GLU A 202 19.12 5.40 -3.26
C GLU A 202 18.88 4.49 -2.06
N SER A 203 17.70 3.90 -1.93
CA SER A 203 17.39 2.95 -0.85
C SER A 203 18.22 1.67 -0.99
N LEU A 204 18.50 1.22 -2.22
CA LEU A 204 19.39 0.08 -2.48
C LEU A 204 20.86 0.37 -2.17
N GLN A 205 21.23 1.62 -2.01
CA GLN A 205 22.57 2.07 -1.65
C GLN A 205 22.69 2.40 -0.16
N GLY A 206 21.67 2.09 0.65
CA GLY A 206 21.63 2.39 2.08
C GLY A 206 21.32 3.86 2.40
N GLY A 207 20.82 4.60 1.43
CA GLY A 207 20.34 5.98 1.64
C GLY A 207 19.13 6.02 2.59
N PRO A 208 18.97 7.09 3.38
CA PRO A 208 17.85 7.20 4.30
C PRO A 208 16.52 7.32 3.53
N PRO A 209 15.44 6.74 4.07
CA PRO A 209 14.12 6.93 3.50
C PRO A 209 13.70 8.41 3.55
N SER A 210 12.97 8.85 2.55
CA SER A 210 12.57 10.24 2.38
C SER A 210 11.22 10.35 1.66
N VAL A 211 10.65 11.53 1.61
CA VAL A 211 9.47 11.83 0.77
C VAL A 211 9.72 11.40 -0.68
N ALA A 212 10.93 11.66 -1.19
CA ALA A 212 11.28 11.31 -2.57
C ALA A 212 11.31 9.80 -2.83
N THR A 213 11.58 8.95 -1.82
CA THR A 213 11.51 7.49 -1.95
C THR A 213 10.08 7.00 -2.09
N ASP A 214 9.13 7.53 -1.32
CA ASP A 214 7.71 7.18 -1.44
C ASP A 214 7.13 7.61 -2.80
N LEU A 215 7.52 8.81 -3.29
CA LEU A 215 7.08 9.31 -4.59
C LEU A 215 7.66 8.51 -5.76
N PHE A 216 8.88 8.01 -5.63
CA PHE A 216 9.48 7.10 -6.62
C PHE A 216 8.70 5.77 -6.68
N SER A 217 8.42 5.17 -5.53
CA SER A 217 7.62 3.94 -5.44
C SER A 217 6.23 4.12 -6.06
N LEU A 218 5.55 5.25 -5.77
CA LEU A 218 4.29 5.59 -6.43
C LEU A 218 4.46 5.78 -7.94
N GLY A 219 5.56 6.38 -8.39
CA GLY A 219 5.90 6.52 -9.80
C GLY A 219 5.96 5.17 -10.52
N ILE A 220 6.58 4.16 -9.89
CA ILE A 220 6.60 2.77 -10.42
C ILE A 220 5.18 2.21 -10.52
N VAL A 221 4.39 2.33 -9.44
CA VAL A 221 2.99 1.85 -9.41
C VAL A 221 2.18 2.47 -10.55
N LEU A 222 2.30 3.77 -10.77
CA LEU A 222 1.59 4.48 -11.84
C LEU A 222 2.07 4.04 -13.22
N TRP A 223 3.38 3.91 -13.43
CA TRP A 223 3.95 3.46 -14.70
C TRP A 223 3.43 2.05 -15.04
N GLU A 224 3.46 1.11 -14.08
CA GLU A 224 2.95 -0.26 -14.26
C GLU A 224 1.44 -0.29 -14.52
N ALA A 225 0.67 0.53 -13.81
CA ALA A 225 -0.77 0.62 -14.00
C ALA A 225 -1.14 1.18 -15.38
N LEU A 226 -0.38 2.16 -15.88
CA LEU A 226 -0.62 2.79 -17.17
C LEU A 226 -0.21 1.91 -18.36
N THR A 227 0.82 1.07 -18.20
CA THR A 227 1.37 0.23 -19.29
C THR A 227 0.89 -1.22 -19.25
N GLY A 228 0.37 -1.69 -18.10
CA GLY A 228 0.06 -3.11 -17.87
C GLY A 228 1.29 -4.00 -17.70
N LYS A 229 2.51 -3.42 -17.78
CA LYS A 229 3.80 -4.13 -17.71
C LYS A 229 4.45 -3.92 -16.34
N ARG A 230 5.34 -4.82 -15.95
CA ARG A 230 6.26 -4.58 -14.82
C ARG A 230 7.41 -3.69 -15.28
N LEU A 231 7.74 -2.66 -14.47
CA LEU A 231 8.83 -1.73 -14.79
C LEU A 231 10.20 -2.37 -14.54
N PHE A 232 10.36 -2.96 -13.36
CA PHE A 232 11.59 -3.66 -12.97
C PHE A 232 11.28 -5.13 -12.71
N ALA A 233 11.43 -5.97 -13.74
CA ALA A 233 11.15 -7.40 -13.67
C ALA A 233 12.33 -8.22 -14.17
N ALA A 234 12.74 -9.19 -13.36
CA ALA A 234 13.71 -10.22 -13.72
C ALA A 234 13.41 -11.51 -12.95
N GLU A 235 14.02 -12.63 -13.36
CA GLU A 235 13.83 -13.92 -12.70
C GLU A 235 14.51 -13.96 -11.32
N ARG A 236 15.69 -13.33 -11.20
CA ARG A 236 16.49 -13.31 -9.98
C ARG A 236 16.42 -11.92 -9.32
N ASP A 237 16.33 -11.91 -8.01
CA ASP A 237 16.28 -10.67 -7.23
C ASP A 237 17.49 -9.75 -7.46
N ILE A 238 18.68 -10.34 -7.68
CA ILE A 238 19.89 -9.56 -7.97
C ILE A 238 19.77 -8.78 -9.28
N ASP A 239 19.13 -9.37 -10.29
CA ASP A 239 18.92 -8.70 -11.58
C ASP A 239 17.88 -7.57 -11.44
N VAL A 240 16.85 -7.75 -10.58
CA VAL A 240 15.90 -6.68 -10.24
C VAL A 240 16.63 -5.52 -9.58
N VAL A 241 17.52 -5.79 -8.61
CA VAL A 241 18.35 -4.77 -7.96
C VAL A 241 19.18 -3.99 -8.97
N GLU A 242 19.79 -4.66 -9.95
CA GLU A 242 20.57 -3.99 -10.99
C GLU A 242 19.67 -3.14 -11.92
N LEU A 243 18.48 -3.62 -12.28
CA LEU A 243 17.52 -2.83 -13.06
C LEU A 243 17.11 -1.54 -12.34
N VAL A 244 16.81 -1.64 -11.04
CA VAL A 244 16.45 -0.46 -10.22
C VAL A 244 17.63 0.50 -10.12
N LYS A 245 18.86 0.02 -9.84
CA LYS A 245 20.07 0.85 -9.75
C LYS A 245 20.36 1.61 -11.06
N HIS A 246 20.17 0.94 -12.20
CA HIS A 246 20.34 1.58 -13.50
C HIS A 246 19.23 2.58 -13.80
N CYS A 247 18.04 2.38 -13.27
CA CYS A 247 16.89 3.29 -13.36
C CYS A 247 16.58 3.70 -14.81
N ARG A 248 16.60 2.72 -15.75
CA ARG A 248 16.25 2.97 -17.15
C ARG A 248 14.74 2.84 -17.31
N ILE A 249 14.07 3.97 -17.43
CA ILE A 249 12.60 4.04 -17.50
C ILE A 249 12.16 4.17 -18.96
N PRO A 250 11.43 3.18 -19.54
CA PRO A 250 10.85 3.33 -20.87
C PRO A 250 9.84 4.49 -20.91
N MET A 251 9.87 5.25 -22.00
CA MET A 251 9.04 6.44 -22.16
C MET A 251 7.57 6.06 -22.28
N LEU A 252 6.72 6.52 -21.34
CA LEU A 252 5.27 6.27 -21.34
C LEU A 252 4.60 6.67 -22.65
N SER A 253 5.03 7.76 -23.28
CA SER A 253 4.50 8.21 -24.58
C SER A 253 4.78 7.23 -25.73
N ARG A 254 5.78 6.37 -25.59
CA ARG A 254 6.06 5.27 -26.54
C ARG A 254 5.30 3.99 -26.18
N GLU A 255 5.19 3.69 -24.88
CA GLU A 255 4.50 2.51 -24.38
C GLU A 255 2.97 2.62 -24.57
N ARG A 256 2.42 3.83 -24.39
CA ARG A 256 0.99 4.12 -24.55
C ARG A 256 0.82 5.54 -25.12
N PRO A 257 0.84 5.69 -26.46
CA PRO A 257 0.81 7.01 -27.12
C PRO A 257 -0.45 7.84 -26.86
N SER A 258 -1.53 7.22 -26.38
CA SER A 258 -2.80 7.90 -26.05
C SER A 258 -2.78 8.65 -24.71
N LEU A 259 -1.70 8.56 -23.94
CA LEU A 259 -1.59 9.25 -22.65
C LEU A 259 -1.36 10.76 -22.82
N PRO A 260 -1.97 11.60 -21.95
CA PRO A 260 -1.66 13.03 -21.91
C PRO A 260 -0.18 13.28 -21.59
N LEU A 261 0.46 14.21 -22.30
CA LEU A 261 1.87 14.53 -22.09
C LEU A 261 2.16 14.99 -20.65
N GLY A 262 1.23 15.74 -20.03
CA GLY A 262 1.36 16.15 -18.63
C GLY A 262 1.41 14.98 -17.66
N LEU A 263 0.61 13.92 -17.89
CA LEU A 263 0.67 12.70 -17.09
C LEU A 263 2.01 11.98 -17.27
N CYS A 264 2.45 11.82 -18.52
CA CYS A 264 3.76 11.23 -18.83
C CYS A 264 4.89 11.98 -18.11
N ALA A 265 4.91 13.30 -18.20
CA ALA A 265 5.93 14.16 -17.56
C ALA A 265 5.89 14.02 -16.02
N THR A 266 4.70 13.98 -15.42
CA THR A 266 4.55 13.82 -13.97
C THR A 266 5.10 12.49 -13.50
N VAL A 267 4.73 11.38 -14.15
CA VAL A 267 5.22 10.05 -13.77
C VAL A 267 6.73 9.93 -13.99
N HIS A 268 7.26 10.41 -15.11
CA HIS A 268 8.70 10.39 -15.37
C HIS A 268 9.49 11.25 -14.38
N ARG A 269 8.97 12.41 -13.98
CA ARG A 269 9.60 13.22 -12.93
C ARG A 269 9.66 12.51 -11.58
N ALA A 270 8.60 11.77 -11.20
CA ALA A 270 8.63 10.94 -9.98
C ALA A 270 9.69 9.83 -10.07
N LEU A 271 9.96 9.32 -11.28
CA LEU A 271 10.93 8.25 -11.57
C LEU A 271 12.33 8.75 -11.91
N GLU A 272 12.63 10.04 -11.71
CA GLU A 272 14.01 10.55 -11.85
C GLU A 272 14.96 9.79 -10.91
N ARG A 273 16.13 9.41 -11.44
CA ARG A 273 17.14 8.68 -10.66
C ARG A 273 17.65 9.50 -9.48
N ASP A 274 17.92 10.80 -9.73
CA ASP A 274 18.34 11.74 -8.71
C ASP A 274 17.12 12.19 -7.88
N PRO A 275 17.07 11.91 -6.56
CA PRO A 275 15.96 12.33 -5.70
C PRO A 275 15.71 13.84 -5.72
N LEU A 276 16.74 14.67 -5.93
CA LEU A 276 16.63 16.13 -5.97
C LEU A 276 15.92 16.64 -7.24
N ARG A 277 15.82 15.82 -8.27
CA ARG A 277 15.09 16.15 -9.52
C ARG A 277 13.63 15.73 -9.46
N ARG A 278 13.25 14.91 -8.48
CA ARG A 278 11.86 14.49 -8.24
C ARG A 278 11.00 15.65 -7.73
N PHE A 279 9.78 15.36 -7.36
CA PHE A 279 8.94 16.31 -6.62
C PHE A 279 9.46 16.49 -5.19
N SER A 280 9.45 17.71 -4.69
CA SER A 280 9.89 18.05 -3.33
C SER A 280 8.88 17.63 -2.25
N SER A 281 7.61 17.37 -2.63
CA SER A 281 6.54 16.97 -1.73
C SER A 281 5.46 16.16 -2.46
N ALA A 282 4.67 15.37 -1.71
CA ALA A 282 3.50 14.70 -2.24
C ALA A 282 2.48 15.72 -2.79
N ARG A 283 2.34 16.88 -2.14
CA ARG A 283 1.48 17.98 -2.60
C ARG A 283 1.85 18.50 -3.98
N SER A 284 3.12 18.72 -4.25
CA SER A 284 3.54 19.22 -5.58
C SER A 284 3.28 18.20 -6.70
N MET A 285 3.39 16.90 -6.42
CA MET A 285 3.02 15.85 -7.37
C MET A 285 1.48 15.74 -7.51
N LEU A 286 0.73 15.86 -6.39
CA LEU A 286 -0.73 15.89 -6.36
C LEU A 286 -1.29 17.01 -7.24
N GLU A 287 -0.76 18.22 -7.14
CA GLU A 287 -1.15 19.36 -7.95
C GLU A 287 -0.92 19.08 -9.44
N SER A 288 0.25 18.54 -9.79
CA SER A 288 0.57 18.17 -11.17
C SER A 288 -0.39 17.11 -11.73
N MET A 289 -0.74 16.06 -10.96
CA MET A 289 -1.70 15.05 -11.40
C MET A 289 -3.14 15.58 -11.47
N THR A 290 -3.53 16.43 -10.54
CA THR A 290 -4.87 17.03 -10.52
C THR A 290 -5.09 17.93 -11.75
N GLU A 291 -4.05 18.66 -12.18
CA GLU A 291 -4.11 19.48 -13.38
C GLU A 291 -4.39 18.65 -14.64
N VAL A 292 -3.82 17.43 -14.72
CA VAL A 292 -4.11 16.50 -15.83
C VAL A 292 -5.60 16.12 -15.88
N LEU A 293 -6.24 15.93 -14.71
CA LEU A 293 -7.66 15.58 -14.65
C LEU A 293 -8.60 16.78 -14.93
N ARG A 294 -8.16 18.02 -14.69
CA ARG A 294 -8.98 19.23 -14.89
C ARG A 294 -9.41 19.46 -16.32
N VAL A 295 -8.64 18.97 -17.30
CA VAL A 295 -8.94 19.13 -18.73
C VAL A 295 -9.96 18.10 -19.22
N LEU A 296 -10.38 17.15 -18.38
CA LEU A 296 -11.39 16.17 -18.76
C LEU A 296 -12.78 16.80 -18.83
N PRO A 297 -13.59 16.39 -19.81
CA PRO A 297 -14.98 16.88 -19.95
C PRO A 297 -15.91 16.40 -18.83
N ARG A 298 -15.51 15.35 -18.09
CA ARG A 298 -16.21 14.83 -16.90
C ARG A 298 -15.21 14.58 -15.80
N SER A 299 -15.57 14.93 -14.57
CA SER A 299 -14.76 14.62 -13.39
C SER A 299 -14.71 13.11 -13.16
N VAL A 300 -13.54 12.61 -12.76
CA VAL A 300 -13.37 11.24 -12.26
C VAL A 300 -13.54 11.31 -10.74
N ASP A 301 -14.73 11.01 -10.28
CA ASP A 301 -15.11 11.02 -8.88
C ASP A 301 -15.19 9.59 -8.27
N SER A 302 -15.58 9.50 -7.01
CA SER A 302 -15.76 8.22 -6.32
C SER A 302 -16.84 7.35 -6.98
N VAL A 303 -17.83 7.93 -7.67
CA VAL A 303 -18.88 7.16 -8.36
C VAL A 303 -18.30 6.45 -9.58
N ALA A 304 -17.46 7.14 -10.37
CA ALA A 304 -16.76 6.54 -11.51
C ALA A 304 -15.79 5.43 -11.06
N LEU A 305 -15.04 5.66 -9.97
CA LEU A 305 -14.17 4.65 -9.37
C LEU A 305 -14.97 3.45 -8.86
N ALA A 306 -16.08 3.67 -8.13
CA ALA A 306 -16.94 2.60 -7.64
C ALA A 306 -17.47 1.71 -8.77
N ALA A 307 -17.93 2.32 -9.86
CA ALA A 307 -18.41 1.58 -11.03
C ALA A 307 -17.33 0.68 -11.64
N ALA A 308 -16.09 1.19 -11.74
CA ALA A 308 -14.96 0.43 -12.28
C ALA A 308 -14.50 -0.69 -11.34
N ILE A 309 -14.55 -0.47 -10.01
CA ILE A 309 -14.12 -1.45 -9.01
C ILE A 309 -15.11 -2.61 -8.92
N ARG A 310 -16.43 -2.33 -8.92
CA ARG A 310 -17.48 -3.37 -8.80
C ARG A 310 -17.52 -4.35 -9.96
N ASN A 311 -17.02 -3.97 -11.12
CA ASN A 311 -16.96 -4.83 -12.30
C ASN A 311 -15.81 -5.84 -12.28
N VAL A 312 -14.94 -5.77 -11.28
CA VAL A 312 -13.83 -6.71 -11.12
C VAL A 312 -14.29 -7.89 -10.27
N PRO A 313 -14.15 -9.13 -10.73
CA PRO A 313 -14.38 -10.29 -9.88
C PRO A 313 -13.46 -10.21 -8.66
N LEU A 314 -14.03 -10.15 -7.47
CA LEU A 314 -13.22 -10.27 -6.25
C LEU A 314 -12.57 -11.65 -6.26
N PRO A 315 -11.27 -11.76 -5.94
CA PRO A 315 -10.64 -13.06 -5.77
C PRO A 315 -11.44 -13.85 -4.72
N LYS A 316 -11.69 -15.12 -5.00
CA LYS A 316 -12.21 -16.03 -3.97
C LYS A 316 -11.14 -16.12 -2.87
N PRO A 317 -11.53 -16.11 -1.60
CA PRO A 317 -10.62 -16.20 -0.48
C PRO A 317 -9.76 -17.46 -0.51
#